data_da674157647613b075e8b8fc3610e80e
#
_entry.id   da674157647613b075e8b8fc3610e80e
#
_cell.length_a   1.000
_cell.length_b   1.000
_cell.length_c   1.000
_cell.angle_alpha   90.00
_cell.angle_beta   90.00
_cell.angle_gamma   90.00
#
_symmetry.space_group_name_H-M   'P 1'
#
loop_
_entity.id
_entity.type
_entity.pdbx_description
1 polymer ?
#
loop_
_entity_poly.entity_id
_entity_poly.type
_entity_poly.pdbx_seq_one_letter_code
_entity_poly.pdbx_strand_id
1 'polypeptide(L)'
;MKFLLLTLITHTPDPVTGGTESPRQRLRRVVDSARLAEELGYDGFAVGERHEDPFISAAPPVVLSHLAAVTSRLALFTGVTTLSLLDPVRAFEDYSTLDNLSDGRLELIIGKGNGAAQAKLFHVTTDDQWDRNREGYELFRKLWDSDSVTWSGRFRPALTEAKALPRPLQPRLRIWHGSATSRESADYAALHGDPLFSANVTYPIEPYAELIDHYRERWAAYGHDPAEALVGAGTAGFLVTRTSQEALDRYRPVFEARQAVARKFDVPIVFDSVEDFAARSSALIGSPEQVLDKVSRYHERFGHEVIHLSADADGRTEAEHRDSLELFQAEVAPELRHRIPSRPLGADRYPAGDPR
;
A
#
# COMPACT_ATOMS: atom_id res chain seq x y z
N MET A 1 -7.85 3.86 -14.36
CA MET A 1 -7.38 3.75 -12.96
C MET A 1 -7.04 2.29 -12.63
N LYS A 2 -6.05 2.06 -11.78
CA LYS A 2 -5.64 0.75 -11.29
C LYS A 2 -6.12 0.52 -9.85
N PHE A 3 -6.56 -0.70 -9.54
CA PHE A 3 -7.16 -1.05 -8.25
C PHE A 3 -6.37 -2.14 -7.56
N LEU A 4 -5.91 -1.86 -6.34
CA LEU A 4 -5.19 -2.81 -5.49
C LEU A 4 -6.09 -3.23 -4.32
N LEU A 5 -5.98 -4.47 -3.86
CA LEU A 5 -6.44 -4.85 -2.53
C LEU A 5 -5.25 -4.84 -1.56
N LEU A 6 -5.43 -4.26 -0.37
CA LEU A 6 -4.38 -4.14 0.65
C LEU A 6 -4.83 -4.76 1.97
N THR A 7 -3.95 -5.55 2.58
CA THR A 7 -4.10 -6.05 3.96
C THR A 7 -2.88 -5.72 4.82
N LEU A 8 -3.11 -5.32 6.06
CA LEU A 8 -2.10 -5.26 7.12
C LEU A 8 -2.04 -6.55 7.93
N ILE A 9 -2.79 -7.57 7.55
CA ILE A 9 -2.96 -8.85 8.26
C ILE A 9 -3.22 -8.62 9.75
N THR A 10 -4.21 -7.76 10.03
CA THR A 10 -4.66 -7.51 11.41
C THR A 10 -5.22 -8.80 12.00
N HIS A 11 -4.83 -9.14 13.23
CA HIS A 11 -5.23 -10.34 13.95
C HIS A 11 -5.87 -9.96 15.29
N THR A 12 -7.11 -9.47 15.21
CA THR A 12 -7.95 -9.10 16.35
C THR A 12 -9.16 -10.02 16.43
N PRO A 13 -9.81 -10.09 17.59
CA PRO A 13 -11.16 -10.63 17.65
C PRO A 13 -12.08 -9.93 16.65
N ASP A 14 -12.94 -10.70 16.00
CA ASP A 14 -13.97 -10.14 15.13
C ASP A 14 -14.84 -9.14 15.93
N PRO A 15 -15.01 -7.89 15.47
CA PRO A 15 -15.66 -6.84 16.25
C PRO A 15 -17.15 -7.08 16.46
N VAL A 16 -17.78 -7.97 15.69
CA VAL A 16 -19.21 -8.29 15.78
C VAL A 16 -19.44 -9.56 16.57
N THR A 17 -18.68 -10.63 16.27
CA THR A 17 -18.88 -11.95 16.89
C THR A 17 -17.99 -12.19 18.11
N GLY A 18 -16.92 -11.45 18.29
CA GLY A 18 -15.90 -11.65 19.32
C GLY A 18 -15.00 -12.87 19.09
N GLY A 19 -15.22 -13.63 18.02
CA GLY A 19 -14.41 -14.80 17.68
C GLY A 19 -13.02 -14.43 17.20
N THR A 20 -12.01 -15.23 17.57
CA THR A 20 -10.62 -15.03 17.09
C THR A 20 -10.20 -16.27 16.28
N GLU A 21 -9.82 -16.05 15.04
CA GLU A 21 -9.22 -17.10 14.21
C GLU A 21 -7.76 -17.37 14.63
N SER A 22 -7.23 -18.54 14.30
CA SER A 22 -5.80 -18.80 14.50
C SER A 22 -4.95 -18.02 13.48
N PRO A 23 -3.66 -17.70 13.78
CA PRO A 23 -2.75 -17.08 12.81
C PRO A 23 -2.68 -17.85 11.48
N ARG A 24 -2.73 -19.20 11.55
CA ARG A 24 -2.77 -20.06 10.37
C ARG A 24 -4.00 -19.80 9.49
N GLN A 25 -5.18 -19.67 10.10
CA GLN A 25 -6.43 -19.38 9.37
C GLN A 25 -6.37 -17.97 8.76
N ARG A 26 -5.90 -16.99 9.54
CA ARG A 26 -5.76 -15.62 9.07
C ARG A 26 -4.82 -15.50 7.85
N LEU A 27 -3.65 -16.15 7.89
CA LEU A 27 -2.71 -16.15 6.77
C LEU A 27 -3.26 -16.89 5.54
N ARG A 28 -4.01 -17.97 5.72
CA ARG A 28 -4.70 -18.64 4.60
C ARG A 28 -5.74 -17.75 3.95
N ARG A 29 -6.49 -17.02 4.75
CA ARG A 29 -7.47 -16.05 4.23
C ARG A 29 -6.80 -14.96 3.36
N VAL A 30 -5.58 -14.51 3.68
CA VAL A 30 -4.83 -13.60 2.80
C VAL A 30 -4.59 -14.23 1.42
N VAL A 31 -4.25 -15.52 1.38
CA VAL A 31 -4.05 -16.26 0.12
C VAL A 31 -5.36 -16.35 -0.68
N ASP A 32 -6.47 -16.65 0.00
CA ASP A 32 -7.78 -16.74 -0.64
C ASP A 32 -8.25 -15.37 -1.15
N SER A 33 -8.00 -14.30 -0.39
CA SER A 33 -8.28 -12.91 -0.83
C SER A 33 -7.46 -12.50 -2.07
N ALA A 34 -6.20 -12.92 -2.16
CA ALA A 34 -5.38 -12.63 -3.35
C ALA A 34 -5.87 -13.40 -4.59
N ARG A 35 -6.27 -14.66 -4.43
CA ARG A 35 -6.91 -15.43 -5.53
C ARG A 35 -8.20 -14.79 -5.98
N LEU A 36 -9.05 -14.39 -5.03
CA LEU A 36 -10.29 -13.67 -5.33
C LEU A 36 -10.02 -12.35 -6.06
N ALA A 37 -9.02 -11.59 -5.62
CA ALA A 37 -8.62 -10.37 -6.31
C ALA A 37 -8.27 -10.62 -7.77
N GLU A 38 -7.50 -11.67 -8.07
CA GLU A 38 -7.16 -12.04 -9.44
C GLU A 38 -8.38 -12.53 -10.24
N GLU A 39 -9.24 -13.35 -9.62
CA GLU A 39 -10.49 -13.83 -10.22
C GLU A 39 -11.39 -12.67 -10.64
N LEU A 40 -11.56 -11.67 -9.77
CA LEU A 40 -12.40 -10.51 -10.00
C LEU A 40 -11.76 -9.43 -10.91
N GLY A 41 -10.49 -9.59 -11.29
CA GLY A 41 -9.81 -8.66 -12.20
C GLY A 41 -9.29 -7.39 -11.54
N TYR A 42 -8.91 -7.44 -10.25
CA TYR A 42 -8.09 -6.41 -9.63
C TYR A 42 -6.69 -6.38 -10.25
N ASP A 43 -6.04 -5.21 -10.19
CA ASP A 43 -4.75 -5.00 -10.85
C ASP A 43 -3.56 -5.40 -9.95
N GLY A 44 -3.75 -5.45 -8.64
CA GLY A 44 -2.69 -5.84 -7.72
C GLY A 44 -3.14 -6.18 -6.31
N PHE A 45 -2.21 -6.71 -5.53
CA PHE A 45 -2.41 -7.07 -4.12
C PHE A 45 -1.24 -6.58 -3.28
N ALA A 46 -1.54 -5.92 -2.17
CA ALA A 46 -0.57 -5.32 -1.28
C ALA A 46 -0.58 -5.97 0.11
N VAL A 47 0.62 -6.24 0.65
CA VAL A 47 0.81 -6.74 2.01
C VAL A 47 1.63 -5.72 2.79
N GLY A 48 1.09 -5.21 3.90
CA GLY A 48 1.80 -4.29 4.78
C GLY A 48 2.84 -4.98 5.66
N GLU A 49 3.73 -4.19 6.26
CA GLU A 49 4.72 -4.65 7.24
C GLU A 49 4.46 -3.99 8.61
N ARG A 50 4.19 -4.84 9.59
CA ARG A 50 4.00 -4.44 10.98
C ARG A 50 4.59 -5.50 11.90
N HIS A 51 5.24 -5.05 12.99
CA HIS A 51 5.94 -5.93 13.94
C HIS A 51 5.39 -5.80 15.37
N GLU A 52 4.19 -5.29 15.53
CA GLU A 52 3.55 -5.06 16.83
C GLU A 52 2.13 -5.61 16.83
N ASP A 53 1.65 -6.01 18.00
CA ASP A 53 0.25 -6.39 18.19
C ASP A 53 -0.68 -5.23 17.76
N PRO A 54 -1.78 -5.49 17.04
CA PRO A 54 -2.34 -6.81 16.72
C PRO A 54 -2.01 -7.33 15.30
N PHE A 55 -0.88 -7.01 14.72
CA PHE A 55 -0.56 -7.38 13.34
C PHE A 55 0.32 -8.63 13.28
N ILE A 56 0.08 -9.49 12.28
CA ILE A 56 0.92 -10.66 11.97
C ILE A 56 1.55 -10.58 10.58
N SER A 57 1.74 -9.37 10.07
CA SER A 57 2.33 -9.07 8.75
C SER A 57 3.83 -8.79 8.81
N ALA A 58 4.56 -9.52 9.64
CA ALA A 58 5.96 -9.24 9.92
C ALA A 58 6.94 -9.57 8.78
N ALA A 59 6.51 -10.31 7.75
CA ALA A 59 7.40 -10.79 6.69
C ALA A 59 6.71 -10.66 5.30
N PRO A 60 6.51 -9.45 4.78
CA PRO A 60 5.88 -9.25 3.47
C PRO A 60 6.50 -10.06 2.33
N PRO A 61 7.86 -10.16 2.18
CA PRO A 61 8.43 -10.93 1.07
C PRO A 61 8.08 -12.41 1.12
N VAL A 62 7.94 -13.01 2.31
CA VAL A 62 7.52 -14.41 2.45
C VAL A 62 6.07 -14.61 2.04
N VAL A 63 5.17 -13.72 2.48
CA VAL A 63 3.75 -13.78 2.11
C VAL A 63 3.59 -13.54 0.61
N LEU A 64 4.20 -12.48 0.08
CA LEU A 64 4.11 -12.14 -1.35
C LEU A 64 4.70 -13.23 -2.25
N SER A 65 5.78 -13.92 -1.83
CA SER A 65 6.33 -15.07 -2.58
C SER A 65 5.32 -16.22 -2.65
N HIS A 66 4.57 -16.46 -1.55
CA HIS A 66 3.49 -17.46 -1.59
C HIS A 66 2.34 -17.01 -2.50
N LEU A 67 1.97 -15.72 -2.50
CA LEU A 67 0.98 -15.18 -3.42
C LEU A 67 1.45 -15.26 -4.87
N ALA A 68 2.73 -15.03 -5.15
CA ALA A 68 3.31 -15.18 -6.49
C ALA A 68 3.10 -16.57 -7.07
N ALA A 69 3.19 -17.62 -6.21
CA ALA A 69 3.02 -19.00 -6.62
C ALA A 69 1.56 -19.40 -6.92
N VAL A 70 0.58 -18.63 -6.47
CA VAL A 70 -0.86 -18.94 -6.60
C VAL A 70 -1.65 -17.93 -7.44
N THR A 71 -0.96 -16.94 -7.98
CA THR A 71 -1.49 -15.88 -8.87
C THR A 71 -0.57 -15.74 -10.08
N SER A 72 -1.06 -15.17 -11.17
CA SER A 72 -0.30 -15.05 -12.43
C SER A 72 -0.28 -13.64 -13.01
N ARG A 73 -1.21 -12.77 -12.64
CA ARG A 73 -1.38 -11.43 -13.24
C ARG A 73 -1.27 -10.28 -12.25
N LEU A 74 -1.64 -10.50 -10.98
CA LEU A 74 -1.62 -9.45 -9.97
C LEU A 74 -0.23 -8.85 -9.81
N ALA A 75 -0.11 -7.54 -9.89
CA ALA A 75 1.05 -6.84 -9.39
C ALA A 75 1.12 -7.02 -7.86
N LEU A 76 2.32 -7.32 -7.35
CA LEU A 76 2.54 -7.64 -5.95
C LEU A 76 3.22 -6.47 -5.25
N PHE A 77 2.51 -5.88 -4.29
CA PHE A 77 2.96 -4.69 -3.59
C PHE A 77 3.30 -4.97 -2.13
N THR A 78 4.31 -4.27 -1.62
CA THR A 78 4.39 -4.04 -0.18
C THR A 78 3.56 -2.81 0.19
N GLY A 79 3.04 -2.74 1.40
CA GLY A 79 2.24 -1.58 1.81
C GLY A 79 2.35 -1.21 3.29
N VAL A 80 3.59 -0.92 3.75
CA VAL A 80 4.89 -0.57 3.16
C VAL A 80 5.96 -1.60 3.51
N THR A 81 7.15 -1.51 2.89
CA THR A 81 8.40 -2.08 3.41
C THR A 81 9.07 -1.06 4.31
N THR A 82 9.41 -1.44 5.54
CA THR A 82 10.00 -0.54 6.54
C THR A 82 11.53 -0.61 6.49
N LEU A 83 12.14 0.08 5.51
CA LEU A 83 13.60 0.03 5.29
C LEU A 83 14.41 0.51 6.49
N SER A 84 13.86 1.33 7.38
CA SER A 84 14.54 1.76 8.60
C SER A 84 14.83 0.62 9.59
N LEU A 85 14.10 -0.49 9.47
CA LEU A 85 14.21 -1.66 10.37
C LEU A 85 15.05 -2.79 9.77
N LEU A 86 15.32 -2.76 8.46
CA LEU A 86 15.92 -3.85 7.71
C LEU A 86 17.37 -3.55 7.35
N ASP A 87 18.20 -4.61 7.26
CA ASP A 87 19.46 -4.49 6.52
C ASP A 87 19.15 -4.40 5.02
N PRO A 88 19.61 -3.35 4.32
CA PRO A 88 19.24 -3.13 2.92
C PRO A 88 19.79 -4.19 1.96
N VAL A 89 20.88 -4.91 2.32
CA VAL A 89 21.36 -6.06 1.51
C VAL A 89 20.38 -7.21 1.64
N ARG A 90 19.93 -7.53 2.87
CA ARG A 90 18.94 -8.57 3.07
C ARG A 90 17.60 -8.23 2.40
N ALA A 91 17.15 -7.00 2.51
CA ALA A 91 15.95 -6.54 1.82
C ALA A 91 16.11 -6.69 0.29
N PHE A 92 17.27 -6.34 -0.27
CA PHE A 92 17.56 -6.56 -1.68
C PHE A 92 17.46 -8.05 -2.06
N GLU A 93 18.10 -8.95 -1.31
CA GLU A 93 18.08 -10.40 -1.59
C GLU A 93 16.66 -10.97 -1.55
N ASP A 94 15.85 -10.57 -0.56
CA ASP A 94 14.47 -10.99 -0.43
C ASP A 94 13.61 -10.51 -1.60
N TYR A 95 13.71 -9.23 -1.96
CA TYR A 95 12.88 -8.65 -3.01
C TYR A 95 13.37 -8.98 -4.42
N SER A 96 14.67 -9.15 -4.65
CA SER A 96 15.16 -9.64 -5.93
C SER A 96 14.81 -11.11 -6.16
N THR A 97 14.76 -11.91 -5.09
CA THR A 97 14.25 -13.29 -5.14
C THR A 97 12.75 -13.30 -5.49
N LEU A 98 11.95 -12.47 -4.82
CA LEU A 98 10.52 -12.34 -5.10
C LEU A 98 10.27 -11.83 -6.53
N ASP A 99 11.06 -10.89 -7.01
CA ASP A 99 10.96 -10.37 -8.37
C ASP A 99 11.13 -11.49 -9.42
N ASN A 100 12.13 -12.35 -9.25
CA ASN A 100 12.33 -13.53 -10.10
C ASN A 100 11.19 -14.55 -9.96
N LEU A 101 10.71 -14.84 -8.74
CA LEU A 101 9.63 -15.81 -8.51
C LEU A 101 8.27 -15.32 -9.01
N SER A 102 8.09 -14.03 -9.16
CA SER A 102 6.85 -13.40 -9.61
C SER A 102 6.86 -12.99 -11.08
N ASP A 103 7.91 -13.33 -11.83
CA ASP A 103 8.08 -12.90 -13.23
C ASP A 103 8.01 -11.37 -13.40
N GLY A 104 8.63 -10.61 -12.46
CA GLY A 104 8.72 -9.15 -12.53
C GLY A 104 7.43 -8.41 -12.11
N ARG A 105 6.51 -9.06 -11.39
CA ARG A 105 5.26 -8.44 -10.91
C ARG A 105 5.42 -7.60 -9.63
N LEU A 106 6.62 -7.49 -9.08
CA LEU A 106 6.91 -6.77 -7.86
C LEU A 106 6.88 -5.25 -8.06
N GLU A 107 6.25 -4.54 -7.13
CA GLU A 107 6.42 -3.11 -6.88
C GLU A 107 6.56 -2.87 -5.37
N LEU A 108 7.42 -1.94 -4.96
CA LEU A 108 7.59 -1.63 -3.54
C LEU A 108 6.93 -0.31 -3.17
N ILE A 109 6.15 -0.31 -2.09
CA ILE A 109 5.88 0.93 -1.35
C ILE A 109 6.75 0.89 -0.10
N ILE A 110 7.66 1.84 0.03
CA ILE A 110 8.56 1.96 1.17
C ILE A 110 8.08 3.02 2.16
N GLY A 111 8.47 2.90 3.41
CA GLY A 111 8.23 3.90 4.45
C GLY A 111 9.20 3.74 5.61
N LYS A 112 9.32 4.80 6.43
CA LYS A 112 10.18 4.76 7.61
C LYS A 112 9.63 3.92 8.76
N GLY A 113 8.35 3.54 8.71
CA GLY A 113 7.62 3.01 9.85
C GLY A 113 7.16 4.10 10.83
N ASN A 114 6.18 3.78 11.66
CA ASN A 114 5.56 4.73 12.60
C ASN A 114 5.32 4.17 14.01
N GLY A 115 5.76 2.95 14.30
CA GLY A 115 5.56 2.30 15.59
C GLY A 115 6.81 2.34 16.48
N ALA A 116 6.74 3.00 17.65
CA ALA A 116 7.83 2.97 18.63
C ALA A 116 8.07 1.55 19.19
N ALA A 117 7.03 0.72 19.29
CA ALA A 117 7.13 -0.66 19.75
C ALA A 117 7.91 -1.52 18.75
N GLN A 118 7.61 -1.42 17.46
CA GLN A 118 8.35 -2.16 16.42
C GLN A 118 9.81 -1.70 16.32
N ALA A 119 10.09 -0.41 16.46
CA ALA A 119 11.44 0.12 16.44
C ALA A 119 12.33 -0.54 17.52
N LYS A 120 11.80 -0.76 18.73
CA LYS A 120 12.52 -1.44 19.83
C LYS A 120 12.89 -2.88 19.50
N LEU A 121 12.07 -3.62 18.75
CA LEU A 121 12.38 -5.01 18.36
C LEU A 121 13.63 -5.10 17.48
N PHE A 122 13.92 -4.06 16.74
CA PHE A 122 15.05 -3.99 15.79
C PHE A 122 16.19 -3.08 16.28
N HIS A 123 16.18 -2.68 17.55
CA HIS A 123 17.20 -1.79 18.13
C HIS A 123 17.35 -0.47 17.36
N VAL A 124 16.24 0.06 16.86
CA VAL A 124 16.15 1.33 16.16
C VAL A 124 15.52 2.38 17.08
N THR A 125 16.03 3.60 17.05
CA THR A 125 15.44 4.72 17.78
C THR A 125 14.54 5.54 16.85
N THR A 126 13.55 6.22 17.41
CA THR A 126 12.68 7.11 16.62
C THR A 126 13.46 8.25 15.99
N ASP A 127 14.54 8.67 16.62
CA ASP A 127 15.36 9.82 16.18
C ASP A 127 16.19 9.50 14.94
N ASP A 128 16.62 8.25 14.76
CA ASP A 128 17.45 7.85 13.61
C ASP A 128 16.67 7.11 12.51
N GLN A 129 15.35 6.92 12.66
CA GLN A 129 14.53 6.20 11.68
C GLN A 129 14.59 6.81 10.27
N TRP A 130 14.57 8.14 10.16
CA TRP A 130 14.65 8.80 8.86
C TRP A 130 16.02 8.61 8.21
N ASP A 131 17.10 8.79 8.96
CA ASP A 131 18.45 8.60 8.44
C ASP A 131 18.68 7.16 8.00
N ARG A 132 18.19 6.18 8.78
CA ARG A 132 18.22 4.75 8.43
C ARG A 132 17.40 4.46 7.17
N ASN A 133 16.22 5.04 7.06
CA ASN A 133 15.36 4.85 5.89
C ASN A 133 16.02 5.39 4.61
N ARG A 134 16.66 6.56 4.68
CA ARG A 134 17.39 7.17 3.56
C ARG A 134 18.59 6.33 3.17
N GLU A 135 19.47 6.00 4.14
CA GLU A 135 20.65 5.17 3.89
C GLU A 135 20.26 3.80 3.35
N GLY A 136 19.21 3.19 3.91
CA GLY A 136 18.69 1.90 3.45
C GLY A 136 18.18 1.96 2.03
N TYR A 137 17.41 3.00 1.67
CA TYR A 137 16.91 3.21 0.32
C TYR A 137 18.03 3.42 -0.71
N GLU A 138 19.01 4.27 -0.40
CA GLU A 138 20.13 4.56 -1.30
C GLU A 138 20.97 3.32 -1.61
N LEU A 139 21.27 2.52 -0.56
CA LEU A 139 22.00 1.28 -0.77
C LEU A 139 21.16 0.24 -1.50
N PHE A 140 19.86 0.08 -1.16
CA PHE A 140 18.96 -0.83 -1.84
C PHE A 140 18.87 -0.50 -3.35
N ARG A 141 18.70 0.78 -3.70
CA ARG A 141 18.70 1.23 -5.10
C ARG A 141 20.00 0.90 -5.81
N LYS A 142 21.12 1.20 -5.17
CA LYS A 142 22.45 0.93 -5.73
C LYS A 142 22.68 -0.56 -5.97
N LEU A 143 22.22 -1.42 -5.05
CA LEU A 143 22.25 -2.87 -5.23
C LEU A 143 21.36 -3.34 -6.38
N TRP A 144 20.22 -2.71 -6.57
CA TRP A 144 19.32 -3.05 -7.68
C TRP A 144 19.92 -2.68 -9.04
N ASP A 145 20.48 -1.50 -9.13
CA ASP A 145 20.96 -0.91 -10.40
C ASP A 145 22.37 -1.35 -10.79
N SER A 146 23.11 -2.07 -9.92
CA SER A 146 24.55 -2.40 -10.15
C SER A 146 24.89 -3.83 -9.75
N ASP A 147 25.72 -4.51 -10.58
CA ASP A 147 26.18 -5.88 -10.32
C ASP A 147 27.21 -5.97 -9.18
N SER A 148 27.91 -4.87 -8.89
CA SER A 148 28.91 -4.78 -7.84
C SER A 148 28.81 -3.42 -7.15
N VAL A 149 28.80 -3.42 -5.82
CA VAL A 149 28.58 -2.21 -5.01
C VAL A 149 29.71 -2.02 -4.01
N THR A 150 30.28 -0.83 -4.05
CA THR A 150 31.10 -0.28 -2.97
C THR A 150 30.27 0.76 -2.23
N TRP A 151 30.16 0.63 -0.91
CA TRP A 151 29.32 1.44 -0.03
C TRP A 151 30.03 1.78 1.28
N SER A 152 29.75 2.96 1.78
CA SER A 152 30.10 3.36 3.14
C SER A 152 28.95 4.22 3.69
N GLY A 153 28.41 3.83 4.82
CA GLY A 153 27.31 4.50 5.49
C GLY A 153 27.48 4.53 7.00
N ARG A 154 26.51 5.09 7.70
CA ARG A 154 26.52 5.24 9.16
C ARG A 154 25.98 4.00 9.88
N PHE A 155 25.00 3.34 9.29
CA PHE A 155 24.17 2.34 10.00
C PHE A 155 24.52 0.89 9.68
N ARG A 156 25.46 0.67 8.77
CA ARG A 156 25.98 -0.66 8.48
C ARG A 156 27.46 -0.64 8.08
N PRO A 157 28.18 -1.78 8.25
CA PRO A 157 29.56 -1.91 7.78
C PRO A 157 29.70 -1.62 6.27
N ALA A 158 30.85 -1.08 5.89
CA ALA A 158 31.19 -0.79 4.49
C ALA A 158 31.18 -2.05 3.63
N LEU A 159 30.87 -1.89 2.35
CA LEU A 159 30.98 -2.90 1.31
C LEU A 159 32.09 -2.51 0.33
N THR A 160 32.88 -3.47 -0.12
CA THR A 160 33.89 -3.27 -1.16
C THR A 160 33.66 -4.29 -2.26
N GLU A 161 33.32 -3.80 -3.46
CA GLU A 161 33.04 -4.62 -4.65
C GLU A 161 32.11 -5.81 -4.36
N ALA A 162 31.14 -5.59 -3.47
CA ALA A 162 30.20 -6.61 -3.03
C ALA A 162 29.18 -6.93 -4.12
N LYS A 163 28.92 -8.22 -4.31
CA LYS A 163 27.88 -8.72 -5.24
C LYS A 163 26.77 -9.35 -4.43
N ALA A 164 25.57 -8.84 -4.57
CA ALA A 164 24.35 -9.44 -3.98
C ALA A 164 23.56 -10.21 -5.06
N LEU A 165 23.04 -11.37 -4.70
CA LEU A 165 22.34 -12.29 -5.59
C LEU A 165 21.03 -12.79 -4.96
N PRO A 166 20.03 -13.20 -5.77
CA PRO A 166 20.04 -13.19 -7.25
C PRO A 166 19.98 -11.79 -7.81
N ARG A 167 20.35 -11.60 -9.08
CA ARG A 167 20.05 -10.34 -9.76
C ARG A 167 18.55 -10.26 -10.05
N PRO A 168 17.94 -9.07 -9.93
CA PRO A 168 16.52 -8.90 -10.20
C PRO A 168 16.21 -9.14 -11.67
N LEU A 169 14.98 -9.54 -11.95
CA LEU A 169 14.45 -9.69 -13.30
C LEU A 169 14.15 -8.31 -13.92
N GLN A 170 13.52 -7.42 -13.13
CA GLN A 170 13.24 -6.07 -13.58
C GLN A 170 14.52 -5.23 -13.65
N PRO A 171 14.82 -4.56 -14.80
CA PRO A 171 15.99 -3.69 -14.91
C PRO A 171 15.91 -2.48 -13.98
N ARG A 172 14.70 -2.00 -13.69
CA ARG A 172 14.44 -0.92 -12.75
C ARG A 172 13.15 -1.18 -11.98
N LEU A 173 13.29 -1.39 -10.68
CA LEU A 173 12.14 -1.52 -9.78
C LEU A 173 11.45 -0.17 -9.59
N ARG A 174 10.11 -0.14 -9.69
CA ARG A 174 9.33 1.01 -9.26
C ARG A 174 9.20 0.98 -7.73
N ILE A 175 9.69 2.04 -7.09
CA ILE A 175 9.61 2.22 -5.64
C ILE A 175 8.74 3.44 -5.37
N TRP A 176 7.64 3.22 -4.66
CA TRP A 176 6.73 4.26 -4.20
C TRP A 176 7.13 4.68 -2.79
N HIS A 177 7.06 5.97 -2.50
CA HIS A 177 7.25 6.44 -1.14
C HIS A 177 5.89 6.61 -0.46
N GLY A 178 5.64 5.78 0.57
CA GLY A 178 4.42 5.82 1.36
C GLY A 178 4.43 6.98 2.35
N SER A 179 3.40 7.82 2.32
CA SER A 179 3.25 8.91 3.27
C SER A 179 1.79 9.16 3.62
N ALA A 180 1.51 9.46 4.89
CA ALA A 180 0.22 10.01 5.30
C ALA A 180 0.24 11.54 5.20
N THR A 181 1.17 12.21 5.91
CA THR A 181 1.25 13.67 6.00
C THR A 181 2.69 14.20 6.01
N SER A 182 3.69 13.33 5.86
CA SER A 182 5.09 13.74 5.92
C SER A 182 5.55 14.38 4.62
N ARG A 183 5.74 15.70 4.64
CA ARG A 183 6.33 16.44 3.52
C ARG A 183 7.75 15.99 3.21
N GLU A 184 8.52 15.57 4.22
CA GLU A 184 9.86 15.04 4.06
C GLU A 184 9.88 13.77 3.19
N SER A 185 8.89 12.86 3.37
CA SER A 185 8.74 11.69 2.52
C SER A 185 8.40 12.06 1.08
N ALA A 186 7.52 13.03 0.90
CA ALA A 186 7.11 13.51 -0.43
C ALA A 186 8.27 14.24 -1.16
N ASP A 187 9.04 15.04 -0.43
CA ASP A 187 10.24 15.71 -0.95
C ASP A 187 11.31 14.69 -1.38
N TYR A 188 11.52 13.66 -0.57
CA TYR A 188 12.48 12.61 -0.87
C TYR A 188 12.06 11.75 -2.08
N ALA A 189 10.77 11.45 -2.22
CA ALA A 189 10.23 10.81 -3.41
C ALA A 189 10.49 11.64 -4.66
N ALA A 190 10.17 12.93 -4.61
CA ALA A 190 10.37 13.86 -5.71
C ALA A 190 11.85 14.02 -6.07
N LEU A 191 12.76 14.06 -5.09
CA LEU A 191 14.21 14.15 -5.32
C LEU A 191 14.73 13.00 -6.18
N HIS A 192 14.23 11.78 -5.94
CA HIS A 192 14.67 10.57 -6.65
C HIS A 192 13.88 10.26 -7.93
N GLY A 193 12.88 11.07 -8.27
CA GLY A 193 12.01 10.79 -9.41
C GLY A 193 11.15 9.54 -9.19
N ASP A 194 10.78 9.28 -7.93
CA ASP A 194 9.96 8.14 -7.53
C ASP A 194 8.50 8.55 -7.25
N PRO A 195 7.52 7.67 -7.48
CA PRO A 195 6.12 7.95 -7.22
C PRO A 195 5.80 8.08 -5.73
N LEU A 196 4.76 8.87 -5.43
CA LEU A 196 4.20 9.03 -4.09
C LEU A 196 2.97 8.14 -3.91
N PHE A 197 2.89 7.40 -2.79
CA PHE A 197 1.68 6.71 -2.37
C PHE A 197 1.11 7.39 -1.11
N SER A 198 0.01 8.13 -1.27
CA SER A 198 -0.65 8.82 -0.16
C SER A 198 -1.57 7.86 0.59
N ALA A 199 -1.35 7.69 1.91
CA ALA A 199 -2.08 6.67 2.69
C ALA A 199 -3.59 6.94 2.81
N ASN A 200 -4.01 8.19 2.98
CA ASN A 200 -5.41 8.65 3.01
C ASN A 200 -6.33 7.93 4.01
N VAL A 201 -5.82 7.44 5.13
CA VAL A 201 -6.62 6.53 5.99
C VAL A 201 -7.19 7.16 7.26
N THR A 202 -6.69 8.32 7.70
CA THR A 202 -6.99 8.85 9.05
C THR A 202 -7.77 10.15 9.04
N TYR A 203 -7.45 11.07 8.13
CA TYR A 203 -7.96 12.43 8.11
C TYR A 203 -8.95 12.67 6.97
N PRO A 204 -9.65 13.81 6.95
CA PRO A 204 -10.31 14.31 5.75
C PRO A 204 -9.32 14.42 4.57
N ILE A 205 -9.83 14.66 3.38
CA ILE A 205 -9.04 14.60 2.13
C ILE A 205 -8.02 15.74 2.00
N GLU A 206 -8.25 16.90 2.63
CA GLU A 206 -7.49 18.12 2.41
C GLU A 206 -6.00 18.01 2.75
N PRO A 207 -5.58 17.51 3.92
CA PRO A 207 -4.16 17.33 4.24
C PRO A 207 -3.40 16.43 3.26
N TYR A 208 -4.10 15.45 2.69
CA TYR A 208 -3.51 14.56 1.68
C TYR A 208 -3.36 15.26 0.32
N ALA A 209 -4.34 16.11 -0.03
CA ALA A 209 -4.26 16.94 -1.22
C ALA A 209 -3.06 17.91 -1.15
N GLU A 210 -2.87 18.57 -0.01
CA GLU A 210 -1.72 19.47 0.22
C GLU A 210 -0.38 18.72 0.13
N LEU A 211 -0.31 17.48 0.62
CA LEU A 211 0.88 16.64 0.50
C LEU A 211 1.20 16.32 -0.96
N ILE A 212 0.19 16.00 -1.75
CA ILE A 212 0.35 15.68 -3.18
C ILE A 212 0.75 16.93 -3.97
N ASP A 213 0.18 18.10 -3.64
CA ASP A 213 0.58 19.39 -4.24
C ASP A 213 2.06 19.68 -3.95
N HIS A 214 2.48 19.53 -2.69
CA HIS A 214 3.87 19.68 -2.29
C HIS A 214 4.79 18.71 -3.05
N TYR A 215 4.42 17.44 -3.19
CA TYR A 215 5.18 16.47 -3.98
C TYR A 215 5.38 16.93 -5.42
N ARG A 216 4.33 17.41 -6.10
CA ARG A 216 4.40 17.88 -7.49
C ARG A 216 5.23 19.15 -7.64
N GLU A 217 5.13 20.09 -6.69
CA GLU A 217 5.97 21.29 -6.66
C GLU A 217 7.45 20.91 -6.53
N ARG A 218 7.78 19.97 -5.62
CA ARG A 218 9.15 19.50 -5.45
C ARG A 218 9.64 18.71 -6.65
N TRP A 219 8.79 17.87 -7.25
CA TRP A 219 9.08 17.12 -8.47
C TRP A 219 9.52 18.05 -9.60
N ALA A 220 8.76 19.10 -9.89
CA ALA A 220 9.10 20.10 -10.90
C ALA A 220 10.37 20.89 -10.53
N ALA A 221 10.56 21.24 -9.24
CA ALA A 221 11.72 21.96 -8.75
C ALA A 221 13.02 21.15 -8.89
N TYR A 222 12.96 19.83 -8.83
CA TYR A 222 14.11 18.93 -9.09
C TYR A 222 14.35 18.70 -10.60
N GLY A 223 13.54 19.28 -11.49
CA GLY A 223 13.74 19.23 -12.93
C GLY A 223 13.13 18.01 -13.61
N HIS A 224 12.26 17.25 -12.93
CA HIS A 224 11.55 16.13 -13.54
C HIS A 224 10.34 16.62 -14.35
N ASP A 225 9.97 15.87 -15.39
CA ASP A 225 8.76 16.15 -16.17
C ASP A 225 7.50 16.02 -15.30
N PRO A 226 6.70 17.10 -15.15
CA PRO A 226 5.46 17.06 -14.36
C PRO A 226 4.49 15.94 -14.79
N ALA A 227 4.49 15.54 -16.07
CA ALA A 227 3.66 14.47 -16.58
C ALA A 227 4.04 13.09 -16.01
N GLU A 228 5.27 12.94 -15.50
CA GLU A 228 5.77 11.69 -14.93
C GLU A 228 5.49 11.56 -13.42
N ALA A 229 4.98 12.59 -12.75
CA ALA A 229 4.67 12.60 -11.32
C ALA A 229 3.51 11.66 -10.98
N LEU A 230 3.82 10.39 -10.75
CA LEU A 230 2.82 9.34 -10.49
C LEU A 230 2.39 9.35 -9.02
N VAL A 231 1.09 9.27 -8.79
CA VAL A 231 0.47 9.25 -7.46
C VAL A 231 -0.42 8.03 -7.30
N GLY A 232 -0.28 7.36 -6.16
CA GLY A 232 -1.22 6.36 -5.64
C GLY A 232 -1.94 6.91 -4.42
N ALA A 233 -3.14 6.42 -4.15
CA ALA A 233 -3.95 6.83 -3.01
C ALA A 233 -4.54 5.65 -2.25
N GLY A 234 -4.66 5.81 -0.93
CA GLY A 234 -5.32 4.87 -0.05
C GLY A 234 -6.78 5.19 0.19
N THR A 235 -7.50 4.26 0.79
CA THR A 235 -8.87 4.46 1.28
C THR A 235 -8.99 4.15 2.76
N ALA A 236 -9.82 4.91 3.47
CA ALA A 236 -10.06 4.76 4.91
C ALA A 236 -11.06 3.63 5.24
N GLY A 237 -11.86 3.20 4.26
CA GLY A 237 -12.85 2.14 4.40
C GLY A 237 -13.49 1.81 3.05
N PHE A 238 -14.08 0.63 2.94
CA PHE A 238 -14.65 0.14 1.69
C PHE A 238 -15.91 -0.68 1.93
N LEU A 239 -17.02 -0.25 1.37
CA LEU A 239 -18.26 -1.05 1.25
C LEU A 239 -19.13 -0.50 0.13
N VAL A 240 -19.34 -1.26 -0.93
CA VAL A 240 -20.25 -0.96 -2.01
C VAL A 240 -21.47 -1.88 -1.92
N THR A 241 -22.66 -1.31 -1.91
CA THR A 241 -23.94 -2.05 -1.92
C THR A 241 -24.88 -1.43 -2.94
N ARG A 242 -26.05 -2.05 -3.18
CA ARG A 242 -27.01 -1.56 -4.19
C ARG A 242 -27.52 -0.15 -3.90
N THR A 243 -27.64 0.21 -2.63
CA THR A 243 -28.10 1.54 -2.20
C THR A 243 -27.16 2.14 -1.16
N SER A 244 -27.06 3.46 -1.13
CA SER A 244 -26.23 4.19 -0.18
C SER A 244 -26.68 4.01 1.26
N GLN A 245 -28.00 3.92 1.48
CA GLN A 245 -28.54 3.71 2.82
C GLN A 245 -28.11 2.34 3.36
N GLU A 246 -28.20 1.31 2.54
CA GLU A 246 -27.74 -0.03 2.90
C GLU A 246 -26.25 -0.04 3.25
N ALA A 247 -25.41 0.65 2.47
CA ALA A 247 -23.98 0.76 2.73
C ALA A 247 -23.70 1.42 4.09
N LEU A 248 -24.35 2.53 4.39
CA LEU A 248 -24.21 3.23 5.67
C LEU A 248 -24.68 2.38 6.85
N ASP A 249 -25.86 1.76 6.73
CA ASP A 249 -26.43 0.93 7.79
C ASP A 249 -25.55 -0.29 8.12
N ARG A 250 -25.01 -0.95 7.07
CA ARG A 250 -24.09 -2.10 7.25
C ARG A 250 -22.69 -1.68 7.73
N TYR A 251 -22.20 -0.49 7.39
CA TYR A 251 -20.90 -0.01 7.83
C TYR A 251 -20.92 0.62 9.23
N ARG A 252 -22.06 1.05 9.72
CA ARG A 252 -22.23 1.71 11.03
C ARG A 252 -21.63 0.91 12.20
N PRO A 253 -21.89 -0.40 12.35
CA PRO A 253 -21.26 -1.17 13.45
C PRO A 253 -19.73 -1.19 13.36
N VAL A 254 -19.15 -1.24 12.17
CA VAL A 254 -17.69 -1.19 11.95
C VAL A 254 -17.14 0.17 12.38
N PHE A 255 -17.82 1.24 11.98
CA PHE A 255 -17.43 2.61 12.37
C PHE A 255 -17.49 2.81 13.90
N GLU A 256 -18.57 2.37 14.54
CA GLU A 256 -18.75 2.48 15.99
C GLU A 256 -17.70 1.65 16.76
N ALA A 257 -17.38 0.45 16.30
CA ALA A 257 -16.31 -0.37 16.86
C ALA A 257 -14.94 0.31 16.76
N ARG A 258 -14.61 0.89 15.61
CA ARG A 258 -13.38 1.69 15.42
C ARG A 258 -13.33 2.90 16.36
N GLN A 259 -14.43 3.60 16.52
CA GLN A 259 -14.55 4.72 17.46
C GLN A 259 -14.35 4.29 18.93
N ALA A 260 -14.90 3.13 19.31
CA ALA A 260 -14.71 2.58 20.66
C ALA A 260 -13.23 2.24 20.92
N VAL A 261 -12.52 1.67 19.93
CA VAL A 261 -11.09 1.43 20.02
C VAL A 261 -10.30 2.74 20.10
N ALA A 262 -10.64 3.74 19.29
CA ALA A 262 -9.99 5.04 19.32
C ALA A 262 -10.10 5.71 20.71
N ARG A 263 -11.30 5.69 21.30
CA ARG A 263 -11.51 6.20 22.69
C ARG A 263 -10.69 5.45 23.73
N LYS A 264 -10.57 4.12 23.60
CA LYS A 264 -9.81 3.29 24.55
C LYS A 264 -8.31 3.60 24.54
N PHE A 265 -7.77 3.99 23.38
CA PHE A 265 -6.34 4.26 23.20
C PHE A 265 -6.02 5.76 23.05
N ASP A 266 -6.97 6.64 23.41
CA ASP A 266 -6.82 8.10 23.32
C ASP A 266 -6.38 8.59 21.92
N VAL A 267 -6.89 7.92 20.87
CA VAL A 267 -6.67 8.33 19.47
C VAL A 267 -7.71 9.40 19.11
N PRO A 268 -7.31 10.49 18.44
CA PRO A 268 -8.24 11.55 18.04
C PRO A 268 -9.42 11.03 17.21
N ILE A 269 -10.63 11.40 17.59
CA ILE A 269 -11.84 11.16 16.83
C ILE A 269 -12.03 12.33 15.88
N VAL A 270 -11.95 12.07 14.60
CA VAL A 270 -11.98 13.10 13.54
C VAL A 270 -13.35 13.22 12.89
N PHE A 271 -14.15 12.16 12.94
CA PHE A 271 -15.45 12.08 12.28
C PHE A 271 -16.55 11.80 13.33
N ASP A 272 -17.65 12.54 13.27
CA ASP A 272 -18.71 12.50 14.27
C ASP A 272 -19.69 11.34 14.05
N SER A 273 -19.89 10.92 12.80
CA SER A 273 -20.82 9.84 12.43
C SER A 273 -20.29 9.06 11.21
N VAL A 274 -20.94 7.93 10.92
CA VAL A 274 -20.64 7.16 9.71
C VAL A 274 -20.93 7.95 8.42
N GLU A 275 -21.95 8.80 8.45
CA GLU A 275 -22.31 9.71 7.35
C GLU A 275 -21.21 10.76 7.13
N ASP A 276 -20.71 11.35 8.21
CA ASP A 276 -19.59 12.30 8.20
C ASP A 276 -18.31 11.63 7.72
N PHE A 277 -18.01 10.43 8.21
CA PHE A 277 -16.90 9.62 7.74
C PHE A 277 -17.00 9.29 6.25
N ALA A 278 -18.18 8.81 5.80
CA ALA A 278 -18.42 8.51 4.39
C ALA A 278 -18.36 9.76 3.50
N ALA A 279 -18.73 10.93 4.00
CA ALA A 279 -18.70 12.17 3.23
C ALA A 279 -17.29 12.78 3.09
N ARG A 280 -16.56 12.95 4.22
CA ARG A 280 -15.33 13.75 4.29
C ARG A 280 -14.04 12.95 4.21
N SER A 281 -14.04 11.66 4.55
CA SER A 281 -12.85 10.81 4.44
C SER A 281 -12.69 10.24 3.03
N SER A 282 -11.58 9.54 2.80
CA SER A 282 -11.36 8.76 1.56
C SER A 282 -12.15 7.44 1.51
N ALA A 283 -13.00 7.13 2.51
CA ALA A 283 -13.76 5.89 2.55
C ALA A 283 -14.74 5.79 1.37
N LEU A 284 -14.75 4.66 0.70
CA LEU A 284 -15.65 4.35 -0.41
C LEU A 284 -16.83 3.53 0.13
N ILE A 285 -17.82 4.21 0.68
CA ILE A 285 -19.02 3.63 1.29
C ILE A 285 -20.23 4.23 0.58
N GLY A 286 -21.00 3.40 -0.12
CA GLY A 286 -22.18 3.90 -0.86
C GLY A 286 -22.64 2.99 -1.98
N SER A 287 -23.54 3.50 -2.82
CA SER A 287 -23.94 2.86 -4.08
C SER A 287 -22.81 2.96 -5.12
N PRO A 288 -22.82 2.14 -6.18
CA PRO A 288 -21.85 2.23 -7.28
C PRO A 288 -21.73 3.64 -7.85
N GLU A 289 -22.84 4.34 -8.05
CA GLU A 289 -22.87 5.72 -8.58
C GLU A 289 -22.16 6.70 -7.64
N GLN A 290 -22.44 6.63 -6.33
CA GLN A 290 -21.80 7.51 -5.36
C GLN A 290 -20.31 7.24 -5.22
N VAL A 291 -19.89 5.96 -5.26
CA VAL A 291 -18.49 5.60 -5.21
C VAL A 291 -17.75 6.05 -6.46
N LEU A 292 -18.37 5.88 -7.63
CA LEU A 292 -17.85 6.38 -8.91
C LEU A 292 -17.63 7.89 -8.87
N ASP A 293 -18.64 8.65 -8.44
CA ASP A 293 -18.57 10.11 -8.31
C ASP A 293 -17.45 10.53 -7.32
N LYS A 294 -17.39 9.86 -6.16
CA LYS A 294 -16.40 10.17 -5.14
C LYS A 294 -14.97 9.93 -5.61
N VAL A 295 -14.69 8.79 -6.25
CA VAL A 295 -13.36 8.51 -6.80
C VAL A 295 -13.01 9.48 -7.92
N SER A 296 -13.98 9.86 -8.76
CA SER A 296 -13.76 10.86 -9.82
C SER A 296 -13.38 12.22 -9.24
N ARG A 297 -14.09 12.72 -8.22
CA ARG A 297 -13.74 13.97 -7.51
C ARG A 297 -12.37 13.90 -6.84
N TYR A 298 -12.01 12.75 -6.24
CA TYR A 298 -10.68 12.56 -5.66
C TYR A 298 -9.61 12.56 -6.73
N HIS A 299 -9.87 11.94 -7.88
CA HIS A 299 -8.94 11.98 -9.00
C HIS A 299 -8.73 13.41 -9.53
N GLU A 300 -9.79 14.19 -9.68
CA GLU A 300 -9.70 15.60 -10.07
C GLU A 300 -8.80 16.41 -9.13
N ARG A 301 -8.83 16.10 -7.83
CA ARG A 301 -8.02 16.79 -6.82
C ARG A 301 -6.60 16.21 -6.68
N PHE A 302 -6.45 14.89 -6.75
CA PHE A 302 -5.17 14.20 -6.50
C PHE A 302 -4.42 13.84 -7.77
N GLY A 303 -5.10 13.63 -8.90
CA GLY A 303 -4.54 13.09 -10.12
C GLY A 303 -3.93 11.69 -9.92
N HIS A 304 -4.45 10.90 -8.98
CA HIS A 304 -3.96 9.56 -8.70
C HIS A 304 -4.39 8.57 -9.77
N GLU A 305 -3.49 7.65 -10.11
CA GLU A 305 -3.72 6.60 -11.10
C GLU A 305 -3.97 5.23 -10.46
N VAL A 306 -3.55 5.07 -9.21
CA VAL A 306 -3.66 3.83 -8.44
C VAL A 306 -4.42 4.11 -7.15
N ILE A 307 -5.35 3.23 -6.79
CA ILE A 307 -6.06 3.29 -5.51
C ILE A 307 -6.08 1.92 -4.85
N HIS A 308 -5.83 1.85 -3.54
CA HIS A 308 -6.04 0.60 -2.80
C HIS A 308 -7.38 0.59 -2.07
N LEU A 309 -8.00 -0.58 -2.01
CA LEU A 309 -9.18 -0.91 -1.23
C LEU A 309 -8.79 -1.93 -0.15
N SER A 310 -9.62 -2.10 0.88
CA SER A 310 -9.38 -3.14 1.90
C SER A 310 -9.52 -4.54 1.28
N ALA A 311 -8.53 -5.41 1.55
CA ALA A 311 -8.63 -6.84 1.26
C ALA A 311 -9.34 -7.60 2.40
N ASP A 312 -9.62 -6.93 3.51
CA ASP A 312 -10.18 -7.51 4.72
C ASP A 312 -11.67 -7.15 4.86
N ALA A 313 -12.46 -8.08 5.40
CA ALA A 313 -13.90 -7.89 5.59
C ALA A 313 -14.24 -6.86 6.69
N ASP A 314 -13.29 -6.52 7.57
CA ASP A 314 -13.41 -5.46 8.59
C ASP A 314 -14.64 -5.64 9.51
N GLY A 315 -14.92 -6.86 9.97
CA GLY A 315 -16.04 -7.17 10.85
C GLY A 315 -17.35 -7.50 10.14
N ARG A 316 -17.33 -7.54 8.81
CA ARG A 316 -18.41 -8.10 7.97
C ARG A 316 -18.12 -9.57 7.67
N THR A 317 -19.10 -10.28 7.13
CA THR A 317 -18.87 -11.63 6.62
C THR A 317 -18.02 -11.61 5.35
N GLU A 318 -17.28 -12.70 5.09
CA GLU A 318 -16.53 -12.87 3.85
C GLU A 318 -17.44 -12.80 2.60
N ALA A 319 -18.68 -13.30 2.71
CA ALA A 319 -19.66 -13.21 1.63
C ALA A 319 -20.04 -11.76 1.31
N GLU A 320 -20.36 -10.95 2.32
CA GLU A 320 -20.67 -9.54 2.14
C GLU A 320 -19.49 -8.74 1.58
N HIS A 321 -18.28 -9.09 2.00
CA HIS A 321 -17.09 -8.46 1.46
C HIS A 321 -16.87 -8.83 -0.01
N ARG A 322 -17.03 -10.11 -0.36
CA ARG A 322 -16.97 -10.60 -1.73
C ARG A 322 -18.01 -9.90 -2.61
N ASP A 323 -19.28 -9.85 -2.19
CA ASP A 323 -20.36 -9.17 -2.92
C ASP A 323 -20.00 -7.70 -3.21
N SER A 324 -19.39 -7.01 -2.23
CA SER A 324 -18.95 -5.62 -2.39
C SER A 324 -17.80 -5.48 -3.40
N LEU A 325 -16.83 -6.39 -3.38
CA LEU A 325 -15.73 -6.43 -4.34
C LEU A 325 -16.21 -6.74 -5.76
N GLU A 326 -17.13 -7.70 -5.91
CA GLU A 326 -17.76 -8.05 -7.19
C GLU A 326 -18.56 -6.88 -7.76
N LEU A 327 -19.38 -6.24 -6.93
CA LEU A 327 -20.20 -5.08 -7.35
C LEU A 327 -19.32 -3.90 -7.80
N PHE A 328 -18.23 -3.63 -7.07
CA PHE A 328 -17.27 -2.59 -7.46
C PHE A 328 -16.63 -2.90 -8.83
N GLN A 329 -16.18 -4.13 -9.04
CA GLN A 329 -15.54 -4.53 -10.30
C GLN A 329 -16.55 -4.55 -11.47
N ALA A 330 -17.82 -4.86 -11.21
CA ALA A 330 -18.85 -4.90 -12.25
C ALA A 330 -19.36 -3.51 -12.66
N GLU A 331 -19.55 -2.59 -11.71
CA GLU A 331 -20.28 -1.34 -11.97
C GLU A 331 -19.43 -0.06 -11.80
N VAL A 332 -18.32 -0.10 -11.05
CA VAL A 332 -17.49 1.09 -10.78
C VAL A 332 -16.19 1.06 -11.56
N ALA A 333 -15.46 -0.05 -11.46
CA ALA A 333 -14.10 -0.15 -12.01
C ALA A 333 -14.04 0.03 -13.54
N PRO A 334 -14.95 -0.51 -14.36
CA PRO A 334 -14.88 -0.33 -15.82
C PRO A 334 -14.97 1.14 -16.22
N GLU A 335 -15.86 1.90 -15.59
CA GLU A 335 -16.05 3.31 -15.90
C GLU A 335 -14.85 4.15 -15.46
N LEU A 336 -14.29 3.89 -14.26
CA LEU A 336 -13.08 4.56 -13.81
C LEU A 336 -11.86 4.23 -14.69
N ARG A 337 -11.72 2.99 -15.15
CA ARG A 337 -10.65 2.62 -16.09
C ARG A 337 -10.78 3.34 -17.43
N HIS A 338 -12.01 3.52 -17.91
CA HIS A 338 -12.29 4.25 -19.14
C HIS A 338 -11.96 5.74 -19.01
N ARG A 339 -12.41 6.39 -17.91
CA ARG A 339 -12.22 7.83 -17.67
C ARG A 339 -10.79 8.19 -17.31
N ILE A 340 -10.08 7.30 -16.63
CA ILE A 340 -8.76 7.56 -16.05
C ILE A 340 -7.76 6.52 -16.57
N PRO A 341 -7.19 6.75 -17.77
CA PRO A 341 -6.09 5.93 -18.27
C PRO A 341 -4.93 5.95 -17.27
N SER A 342 -4.31 4.78 -17.05
CA SER A 342 -3.27 4.62 -16.02
C SER A 342 -2.08 3.87 -16.56
N ARG A 343 -0.90 4.17 -16.02
CA ARG A 343 0.33 3.50 -16.37
C ARG A 343 0.28 2.03 -15.98
N PRO A 344 1.01 1.16 -16.72
CA PRO A 344 1.10 -0.25 -16.39
C PRO A 344 1.79 -0.48 -15.03
N LEU A 345 1.47 -1.60 -14.37
CA LEU A 345 2.03 -2.03 -13.10
C LEU A 345 2.85 -3.32 -13.27
N GLY A 346 3.83 -3.54 -12.40
CA GLY A 346 4.62 -4.76 -12.34
C GLY A 346 5.20 -5.16 -13.70
N ALA A 347 5.03 -6.42 -14.08
CA ALA A 347 5.55 -6.99 -15.32
C ALA A 347 5.04 -6.32 -16.60
N ASP A 348 3.83 -5.74 -16.58
CA ASP A 348 3.24 -5.06 -17.73
C ASP A 348 4.00 -3.77 -18.14
N ARG A 349 4.92 -3.31 -17.29
CA ARG A 349 5.84 -2.19 -17.61
C ARG A 349 6.87 -2.55 -18.67
N TYR A 350 7.15 -3.85 -18.84
CA TYR A 350 8.16 -4.39 -19.72
C TYR A 350 7.50 -5.39 -20.67
N PRO A 351 6.90 -4.94 -21.79
CA PRO A 351 6.21 -5.82 -22.71
C PRO A 351 7.16 -6.88 -23.28
N ALA A 352 6.62 -8.06 -23.59
CA ALA A 352 7.37 -9.18 -24.11
C ALA A 352 8.14 -8.80 -25.39
N GLY A 353 9.46 -8.92 -25.36
CA GLY A 353 10.35 -8.57 -26.49
C GLY A 353 11.24 -7.35 -26.22
N ASP A 354 11.08 -6.65 -25.10
CA ASP A 354 12.07 -5.67 -24.67
C ASP A 354 13.33 -6.39 -24.17
N PRO A 355 14.51 -6.14 -24.75
CA PRO A 355 15.73 -6.78 -24.25
C PRO A 355 16.04 -6.27 -22.83
N ARG A 356 15.92 -7.14 -21.87
CA ARG A 356 16.21 -6.94 -20.45
C ARG A 356 17.70 -7.00 -20.17
#